data_87596e3f5449b3304ee894d1a132d9cf
#
_entry.id   87596e3f5449b3304ee894d1a132d9cf
#
_cell.length_a   1.000
_cell.length_b   1.000
_cell.length_c   1.000
_cell.angle_alpha   90.00
_cell.angle_beta   90.00
_cell.angle_gamma   90.00
#
_symmetry.space_group_name_H-M   'P 1'
#
loop_
_entity.id
_entity.type
_entity.pdbx_description
1 polymer ?
#
loop_
_entity_poly.entity_id
_entity_poly.type
_entity_poly.pdbx_seq_one_letter_code
_entity_poly.pdbx_strand_id
1 'polypeptide(L)'
;SQSGGMLGVSLYPFHLANGSNCKLSAFCQMIYDTAEMMGIDQLGIGSDLCLNWDYTILEWMRSGRWALKPDFGEGSSDNPSWPRQPNWFENHGGFQNIADGLDSIGFNKEEIEKIMGKNWLNFFKKSFQKLQ
;
A
#
# COMPACT_ATOMS: atom_id res chain seq x y z
N SER A 1 15.72 -10.49 5.93
CA SER A 1 16.09 -9.38 5.11
C SER A 1 17.57 -9.22 4.78
N GLN A 2 18.24 -10.32 4.49
CA GLN A 2 19.66 -10.30 4.08
C GLN A 2 19.87 -9.70 2.67
N SER A 3 18.79 -9.55 1.89
CA SER A 3 18.85 -9.02 0.51
C SER A 3 18.98 -7.50 0.42
N GLY A 4 18.73 -6.76 1.50
CA GLY A 4 18.67 -5.28 1.48
C GLY A 4 17.45 -4.72 0.72
N GLY A 5 16.47 -5.55 0.38
CA GLY A 5 15.25 -5.14 -0.30
C GLY A 5 14.26 -4.40 0.61
N MET A 6 13.21 -3.86 0.01
CA MET A 6 12.08 -3.20 0.69
C MET A 6 10.78 -3.95 0.42
N LEU A 7 9.91 -3.99 1.41
CA LEU A 7 8.53 -4.41 1.28
C LEU A 7 7.60 -3.20 1.38
N GLY A 8 6.85 -2.95 0.31
CA GLY A 8 5.76 -1.98 0.32
C GLY A 8 4.46 -2.64 0.75
N VAL A 9 3.95 -2.28 1.93
CA VAL A 9 2.67 -2.79 2.42
C VAL A 9 1.55 -2.19 1.58
N SER A 10 0.86 -3.05 0.84
CA SER A 10 -0.16 -2.63 -0.11
C SER A 10 -1.43 -2.18 0.61
N LEU A 11 -2.07 -1.14 0.06
CA LEU A 11 -3.40 -0.68 0.44
C LEU A 11 -4.46 -1.05 -0.61
N TYR A 12 -4.06 -1.83 -1.63
CA TYR A 12 -5.02 -2.34 -2.60
C TYR A 12 -6.02 -3.28 -1.89
N PRO A 13 -7.33 -3.02 -1.99
CA PRO A 13 -8.32 -3.71 -1.16
C PRO A 13 -8.28 -5.24 -1.23
N PHE A 14 -7.95 -5.83 -2.36
CA PHE A 14 -7.82 -7.29 -2.46
C PHE A 14 -6.66 -7.89 -1.67
N HIS A 15 -5.69 -7.08 -1.25
CA HIS A 15 -4.60 -7.50 -0.40
C HIS A 15 -4.90 -7.31 1.09
N LEU A 16 -6.02 -6.67 1.41
CA LEU A 16 -6.40 -6.35 2.78
C LEU A 16 -7.37 -7.38 3.35
N ALA A 17 -7.25 -7.65 4.63
CA ALA A 17 -8.24 -8.44 5.35
C ALA A 17 -9.62 -7.77 5.26
N ASN A 18 -10.62 -8.49 4.77
CA ASN A 18 -11.98 -7.99 4.49
C ASN A 18 -12.06 -6.89 3.40
N GLY A 19 -11.07 -6.79 2.51
CA GLY A 19 -11.11 -5.89 1.36
C GLY A 19 -11.33 -4.43 1.75
N SER A 20 -12.28 -3.78 1.08
CA SER A 20 -12.67 -2.39 1.34
C SER A 20 -13.23 -2.13 2.76
N ASN A 21 -13.61 -3.18 3.48
CA ASN A 21 -14.06 -3.11 4.87
C ASN A 21 -12.92 -3.35 5.88
N CYS A 22 -11.68 -3.35 5.45
CA CYS A 22 -10.53 -3.49 6.32
C CYS A 22 -10.54 -2.38 7.39
N LYS A 23 -10.42 -2.77 8.65
CA LYS A 23 -10.27 -1.83 9.75
C LYS A 23 -8.84 -1.31 9.82
N LEU A 24 -8.67 -0.02 10.16
CA LEU A 24 -7.36 0.58 10.37
C LEU A 24 -6.52 -0.22 11.39
N SER A 25 -7.13 -0.66 12.47
CA SER A 25 -6.46 -1.48 13.48
C SER A 25 -5.92 -2.81 12.93
N ALA A 26 -6.66 -3.46 12.04
CA ALA A 26 -6.22 -4.70 11.39
C ALA A 26 -5.05 -4.44 10.41
N PHE A 27 -5.08 -3.33 9.69
CA PHE A 27 -3.98 -2.90 8.83
C PHE A 27 -2.72 -2.59 9.64
N CYS A 28 -2.84 -1.82 10.72
CA CYS A 28 -1.71 -1.51 11.60
C CYS A 28 -1.14 -2.77 12.26
N GLN A 29 -2.01 -3.70 12.68
CA GLN A 29 -1.55 -4.98 13.25
C GLN A 29 -0.76 -5.80 12.21
N MET A 30 -1.21 -5.84 10.95
CA MET A 30 -0.46 -6.49 9.88
C MET A 30 0.93 -5.87 9.68
N ILE A 31 1.04 -4.55 9.78
CA ILE A 31 2.36 -3.86 9.74
C ILE A 31 3.22 -4.29 10.92
N TYR A 32 2.65 -4.34 12.13
CA TYR A 32 3.35 -4.77 13.33
C TYR A 32 3.89 -6.19 13.18
N ASP A 33 3.04 -7.15 12.81
CA ASP A 33 3.41 -8.55 12.62
C ASP A 33 4.49 -8.71 11.54
N THR A 34 4.41 -7.90 10.49
CA THR A 34 5.42 -7.89 9.42
C THR A 34 6.75 -7.31 9.90
N ALA A 35 6.72 -6.25 10.72
CA ALA A 35 7.91 -5.66 11.31
C ALA A 35 8.64 -6.65 12.23
N GLU A 36 7.89 -7.43 13.03
CA GLU A 36 8.45 -8.50 13.86
C GLU A 36 9.14 -9.60 13.04
N MET A 37 8.59 -9.92 11.86
CA MET A 37 9.16 -10.99 11.01
C MET A 37 10.40 -10.57 10.24
N MET A 38 10.44 -9.33 9.71
CA MET A 38 11.50 -8.93 8.77
C MET A 38 12.33 -7.72 9.19
N GLY A 39 11.94 -7.07 10.27
CA GLY A 39 12.55 -5.84 10.75
C GLY A 39 11.91 -4.58 10.15
N ILE A 40 11.88 -3.53 10.95
CA ILE A 40 11.19 -2.29 10.63
C ILE A 40 11.86 -1.49 9.51
N ASP A 41 13.18 -1.59 9.36
CA ASP A 41 13.96 -0.78 8.40
C ASP A 41 13.71 -1.14 6.92
N GLN A 42 12.98 -2.22 6.68
CA GLN A 42 12.67 -2.72 5.33
C GLN A 42 11.19 -2.65 4.99
N LEU A 43 10.41 -1.99 5.84
CA LEU A 43 9.00 -1.75 5.62
C LEU A 43 8.73 -0.34 5.12
N GLY A 44 7.75 -0.21 4.25
CA GLY A 44 7.20 1.06 3.83
C GLY A 44 5.78 0.90 3.32
N ILE A 45 5.06 1.99 3.18
CA ILE A 45 3.72 1.97 2.60
C ILE A 45 3.84 1.94 1.08
N GLY A 46 3.09 1.01 0.45
CA GLY A 46 2.89 0.93 -0.99
C GLY A 46 1.41 1.14 -1.30
N SER A 47 0.97 2.40 -1.32
CA SER A 47 -0.45 2.74 -1.21
C SER A 47 -1.32 2.25 -2.36
N ASP A 48 -0.79 2.17 -3.57
CA ASP A 48 -1.57 1.91 -4.79
C ASP A 48 -2.79 2.84 -4.92
N LEU A 49 -2.69 4.06 -4.36
CA LEU A 49 -3.78 5.02 -4.36
C LEU A 49 -3.95 5.63 -5.73
N CYS A 50 -5.07 5.32 -6.38
CA CYS A 50 -5.50 5.94 -7.63
C CYS A 50 -6.63 6.93 -7.35
N LEU A 51 -6.43 8.19 -7.72
CA LEU A 51 -7.44 9.24 -7.63
C LEU A 51 -7.83 9.72 -9.03
N ASN A 52 -9.07 10.22 -9.15
CA ASN A 52 -9.58 10.83 -10.39
C ASN A 52 -9.54 9.88 -11.61
N TRP A 53 -9.69 8.59 -11.37
CA TRP A 53 -9.85 7.62 -12.45
C TRP A 53 -11.27 7.65 -13.00
N ASP A 54 -11.40 7.34 -14.28
CA ASP A 54 -12.68 7.16 -14.96
C ASP A 54 -12.80 5.75 -15.56
N TYR A 55 -13.97 5.46 -16.13
CA TYR A 55 -14.25 4.17 -16.75
C TYR A 55 -13.25 3.83 -17.86
N THR A 56 -12.87 4.81 -18.66
CA THR A 56 -11.94 4.62 -19.80
C THR A 56 -10.57 4.14 -19.31
N ILE A 57 -10.09 4.70 -18.22
CA ILE A 57 -8.83 4.28 -17.60
C ILE A 57 -8.93 2.85 -17.07
N LEU A 58 -10.05 2.51 -16.41
CA LEU A 58 -10.29 1.15 -15.92
C LEU A 58 -10.36 0.14 -17.06
N GLU A 59 -11.11 0.44 -18.11
CA GLU A 59 -11.24 -0.42 -19.27
C GLU A 59 -9.87 -0.66 -19.93
N TRP A 60 -9.08 0.40 -20.09
CA TRP A 60 -7.73 0.29 -20.62
C TRP A 60 -6.81 -0.57 -19.75
N MET A 61 -6.83 -0.39 -18.45
CA MET A 61 -6.02 -1.19 -17.51
C MET A 61 -6.41 -2.67 -17.52
N ARG A 62 -7.71 -2.96 -17.64
CA ARG A 62 -8.26 -4.32 -17.58
C ARG A 62 -8.18 -5.07 -18.89
N SER A 63 -8.23 -4.33 -20.00
CA SER A 63 -8.18 -4.88 -21.36
C SER A 63 -6.79 -4.79 -21.99
N GLY A 64 -5.78 -4.49 -21.20
CA GLY A 64 -4.44 -4.14 -21.65
C GLY A 64 -3.83 -5.13 -22.64
N ARG A 65 -2.89 -4.65 -23.45
CA ARG A 65 -2.23 -5.35 -24.57
C ARG A 65 -1.77 -6.78 -24.25
N TRP A 66 -1.52 -7.08 -23.00
CA TRP A 66 -0.96 -8.36 -22.54
C TRP A 66 -1.95 -9.21 -21.74
N ALA A 67 -3.17 -8.72 -21.52
CA ALA A 67 -4.20 -9.48 -20.83
C ALA A 67 -4.84 -10.51 -21.78
N LEU A 68 -4.72 -11.78 -21.44
CA LEU A 68 -5.42 -12.85 -22.16
C LEU A 68 -6.93 -12.84 -21.89
N LYS A 69 -7.32 -12.38 -20.71
CA LYS A 69 -8.71 -12.15 -20.30
C LYS A 69 -8.76 -10.91 -19.44
N PRO A 70 -9.76 -10.02 -19.62
CA PRO A 70 -9.98 -8.90 -18.71
C PRO A 70 -10.22 -9.41 -17.27
N ASP A 71 -9.51 -8.82 -16.33
CA ASP A 71 -9.76 -9.06 -14.89
C ASP A 71 -10.43 -7.82 -14.30
N PHE A 72 -11.69 -7.95 -13.94
CA PHE A 72 -12.51 -6.85 -13.42
C PHE A 72 -12.48 -6.75 -11.89
N GLY A 73 -11.71 -7.59 -11.22
CA GLY A 73 -11.63 -7.60 -9.76
C GLY A 73 -13.02 -7.77 -9.12
N GLU A 74 -13.44 -6.81 -8.30
CA GLU A 74 -14.78 -6.78 -7.68
C GLU A 74 -15.88 -6.33 -8.65
N GLY A 75 -15.53 -5.92 -9.87
CA GLY A 75 -16.49 -5.54 -10.92
C GLY A 75 -16.91 -6.70 -11.80
N SER A 76 -17.56 -6.36 -12.91
CA SER A 76 -17.95 -7.28 -13.99
C SER A 76 -17.65 -6.65 -15.35
N SER A 77 -17.84 -7.42 -16.43
CA SER A 77 -17.77 -6.88 -17.79
C SER A 77 -18.73 -5.73 -18.04
N ASP A 78 -19.89 -5.76 -17.35
CA ASP A 78 -20.94 -4.77 -17.51
C ASP A 78 -20.78 -3.58 -16.57
N ASN A 79 -20.04 -3.77 -15.48
CA ASN A 79 -19.72 -2.74 -14.49
C ASN A 79 -18.30 -2.94 -13.92
N PRO A 80 -17.28 -2.66 -14.71
CA PRO A 80 -15.89 -2.77 -14.24
C PRO A 80 -15.65 -1.67 -13.21
N SER A 81 -15.67 -2.02 -11.93
CA SER A 81 -15.42 -1.10 -10.84
C SER A 81 -14.00 -1.29 -10.29
N TRP A 82 -13.41 -0.19 -9.84
CA TRP A 82 -12.24 -0.24 -8.97
C TRP A 82 -12.74 -0.48 -7.54
N PRO A 83 -12.14 -1.40 -6.77
CA PRO A 83 -12.54 -1.61 -5.40
C PRO A 83 -12.36 -0.33 -4.61
N ARG A 84 -13.38 0.02 -3.80
CA ARG A 84 -13.29 1.20 -2.94
C ARG A 84 -12.16 1.04 -1.95
N GLN A 85 -11.41 2.09 -1.77
CA GLN A 85 -10.44 2.15 -0.66
C GLN A 85 -11.18 2.07 0.69
N PRO A 86 -10.55 1.52 1.74
CA PRO A 86 -11.10 1.61 3.08
C PRO A 86 -11.41 3.06 3.47
N ASN A 87 -12.49 3.29 4.19
CA ASN A 87 -12.98 4.64 4.54
C ASN A 87 -11.97 5.53 5.27
N TRP A 88 -10.98 4.94 5.91
CA TRP A 88 -9.89 5.64 6.58
C TRP A 88 -8.74 5.99 5.62
N PHE A 89 -8.79 5.56 4.34
CA PHE A 89 -7.74 5.81 3.34
C PHE A 89 -8.31 6.15 1.95
N GLU A 90 -9.28 7.03 1.84
CA GLU A 90 -9.92 7.39 0.56
C GLU A 90 -9.10 8.41 -0.26
N ASN A 91 -8.16 9.10 0.36
CA ASN A 91 -7.32 10.12 -0.27
C ASN A 91 -6.00 10.29 0.49
N HIS A 92 -5.15 11.22 0.06
CA HIS A 92 -3.85 11.47 0.69
C HIS A 92 -3.92 11.81 2.19
N GLY A 93 -5.03 12.38 2.67
CA GLY A 93 -5.24 12.60 4.12
C GLY A 93 -5.25 11.30 4.94
N GLY A 94 -5.55 10.17 4.31
CA GLY A 94 -5.52 8.86 4.94
C GLY A 94 -4.15 8.42 5.46
N PHE A 95 -3.06 8.98 4.95
CA PHE A 95 -1.73 8.71 5.50
C PHE A 95 -1.61 9.13 6.96
N GLN A 96 -2.27 10.23 7.37
CA GLN A 96 -2.28 10.63 8.78
C GLN A 96 -2.99 9.58 9.66
N ASN A 97 -4.09 9.02 9.18
CA ASN A 97 -4.80 7.97 9.92
C ASN A 97 -3.91 6.74 10.14
N ILE A 98 -3.06 6.39 9.15
CA ILE A 98 -2.10 5.29 9.32
C ILE A 98 -1.08 5.63 10.40
N ALA A 99 -0.50 6.84 10.36
CA ALA A 99 0.47 7.27 11.37
C ALA A 99 -0.12 7.23 12.78
N ASP A 100 -1.34 7.76 12.95
CA ASP A 100 -2.05 7.76 14.24
C ASP A 100 -2.40 6.32 14.69
N GLY A 101 -2.76 5.46 13.74
CA GLY A 101 -3.03 4.05 14.00
C GLY A 101 -1.78 3.29 14.47
N LEU A 102 -0.62 3.55 13.87
CA LEU A 102 0.66 2.96 14.28
C LEU A 102 1.07 3.43 15.68
N ASP A 103 0.91 4.72 15.98
CA ASP A 103 1.14 5.27 17.32
C ASP A 103 0.26 4.57 18.37
N SER A 104 -1.02 4.38 18.05
CA SER A 104 -1.99 3.75 18.95
C SER A 104 -1.69 2.31 19.33
N ILE A 105 -0.92 1.59 18.51
CA ILE A 105 -0.49 0.20 18.77
C ILE A 105 0.95 0.09 19.29
N GLY A 106 1.61 1.23 19.57
CA GLY A 106 2.86 1.29 20.30
C GLY A 106 4.12 1.53 19.49
N PHE A 107 4.03 1.82 18.19
CA PHE A 107 5.19 2.31 17.44
C PHE A 107 5.60 3.70 17.94
N ASN A 108 6.89 3.92 18.12
CA ASN A 108 7.39 5.24 18.47
C ASN A 108 7.49 6.14 17.21
N LYS A 109 7.68 7.43 17.43
CA LYS A 109 7.72 8.42 16.34
C LYS A 109 8.77 8.11 15.27
N GLU A 110 9.95 7.64 15.66
CA GLU A 110 11.02 7.33 14.71
C GLU A 110 10.64 6.14 13.81
N GLU A 111 10.03 5.12 14.40
CA GLU A 111 9.53 3.94 13.69
C GLU A 111 8.43 4.29 12.71
N ILE A 112 7.48 5.13 13.13
CA ILE A 112 6.42 5.63 12.27
C ILE A 112 7.01 6.39 11.08
N GLU A 113 7.94 7.32 11.30
CA GLU A 113 8.61 8.06 10.23
C GLU A 113 9.36 7.14 9.25
N LYS A 114 9.97 6.05 9.74
CA LYS A 114 10.61 5.04 8.91
C LYS A 114 9.60 4.37 7.98
N ILE A 115 8.52 3.83 8.52
CA ILE A 115 7.47 3.13 7.77
C ILE A 115 6.78 4.09 6.79
N MET A 116 6.49 5.30 7.23
CA MET A 116 5.76 6.29 6.43
C MET A 116 6.56 6.90 5.28
N GLY A 117 7.89 6.69 5.23
CA GLY A 117 8.65 7.15 4.07
C GLY A 117 10.16 7.18 4.19
N LYS A 118 10.74 7.31 5.38
CA LYS A 118 12.22 7.38 5.52
C LYS A 118 12.93 6.13 4.96
N ASN A 119 12.34 4.95 5.14
CA ASN A 119 12.91 3.71 4.62
C ASN A 119 12.96 3.73 3.09
N TRP A 120 11.88 4.13 2.41
CA TRP A 120 11.85 4.32 0.96
C TRP A 120 12.91 5.32 0.49
N LEU A 121 12.99 6.47 1.17
CA LEU A 121 13.97 7.49 0.84
C LEU A 121 15.41 6.95 0.94
N ASN A 122 15.70 6.22 2.01
CA ASN A 122 17.02 5.62 2.22
C ASN A 122 17.32 4.52 1.19
N PHE A 123 16.35 3.69 0.86
CA PHE A 123 16.48 2.66 -0.16
C PHE A 123 16.79 3.27 -1.52
N PHE A 124 16.03 4.29 -1.95
CA PHE A 124 16.27 4.95 -3.23
C PHE A 124 17.60 5.70 -3.27
N LYS A 125 17.98 6.38 -2.19
CA LYS A 125 19.31 7.01 -2.11
C LYS A 125 20.43 6.01 -2.34
N LYS A 126 20.37 4.83 -1.73
CA LYS A 126 21.37 3.77 -1.92
C LYS A 126 21.32 3.18 -3.33
N SER A 127 20.13 2.93 -3.86
CA SER A 127 19.93 2.27 -5.15
C SER A 127 20.34 3.15 -6.34
N PHE A 128 20.22 4.46 -6.20
CA PHE A 128 20.57 5.42 -7.26
C PHE A 128 21.90 6.16 -7.01
N GLN A 129 22.66 5.78 -5.99
CA GLN A 129 24.04 6.26 -5.89
C GLN A 129 24.83 5.75 -7.08
N LYS A 130 25.47 6.68 -7.83
CA LYS A 130 26.41 6.29 -8.88
C LYS A 130 27.51 5.47 -8.22
N LEU A 131 27.74 4.26 -8.74
CA LEU A 131 28.96 3.52 -8.44
C LEU A 131 30.12 4.39 -8.92
N GLN A 132 30.90 4.93 -7.99
CA GLN A 132 32.13 5.65 -8.28
C GLN A 132 33.23 4.63 -8.63
#